data_3cf39ffeccaadbde4ba117fdb3eb1872
#
_entry.id   3cf39ffeccaadbde4ba117fdb3eb1872
#
_cell.length_a   1.000
_cell.length_b   1.000
_cell.length_c   1.000
_cell.angle_alpha   90.00
_cell.angle_beta   90.00
_cell.angle_gamma   90.00
#
_symmetry.space_group_name_H-M   'P 1'
#
loop_
_entity.id
_entity.type
_entity.pdbx_description
1 polymer ?
#
loop_
_entity_poly.entity_id
_entity_poly.type
_entity_poly.pdbx_seq_one_letter_code
_entity_poly.pdbx_strand_id
1 'polypeptide(L)'
;MTDIKTECNMKEQKGTRINVWFCSDLHLSHPSILYFHPERREAAGITLEELQADKHAAVEKHDEWLIDLWNKTIKRDDFVYILGDFCLGNKERTEKILQRLKGRKFLIRGNHDKSCQGLENYFQWVGDIKEAKFNHNQYKFIKEGETFAVEMCHFPMLSWNRRPHGTCHLHGHCHGSIDAFNETTDELRVDVGFDGTLANLNFISLEQVYNKMVEIRNRTESQTFEEHTEKLMKKLGFRA
;
A
#
# COMPACT_ATOMS: atom_id res chain seq x y z
N MET A 1 3.95 -26.59 17.53
CA MET A 1 4.68 -25.32 17.34
C MET A 1 5.80 -25.59 16.34
N THR A 2 5.53 -25.38 15.09
CA THR A 2 6.51 -25.57 14.00
C THR A 2 6.72 -24.21 13.38
N ASP A 3 7.89 -23.63 13.67
CA ASP A 3 8.38 -22.41 13.04
C ASP A 3 8.52 -22.62 11.53
N ILE A 4 7.59 -22.08 10.78
CA ILE A 4 7.75 -21.96 9.33
C ILE A 4 8.56 -20.67 9.09
N LYS A 5 9.87 -20.80 9.14
CA LYS A 5 10.77 -19.84 8.51
C LYS A 5 10.58 -19.92 7.00
N THR A 6 9.65 -19.13 6.49
CA THR A 6 9.53 -18.90 5.05
C THR A 6 10.60 -17.87 4.65
N GLU A 7 11.86 -18.28 4.68
CA GLU A 7 12.92 -17.59 3.94
C GLU A 7 12.59 -17.79 2.47
N CYS A 8 12.12 -16.72 1.83
CA CYS A 8 11.96 -16.67 0.38
C CYS A 8 13.36 -16.68 -0.24
N ASN A 9 13.93 -17.89 -0.41
CA ASN A 9 15.16 -18.10 -1.18
C ASN A 9 14.86 -17.82 -2.66
N MET A 10 14.99 -16.54 -3.04
CA MET A 10 14.97 -16.12 -4.44
C MET A 10 16.29 -16.55 -5.08
N LYS A 11 16.30 -17.74 -5.71
CA LYS A 11 17.35 -18.08 -6.66
C LYS A 11 17.27 -17.09 -7.83
N GLU A 12 18.33 -16.36 -8.06
CA GLU A 12 18.50 -15.48 -9.22
C GLU A 12 18.27 -16.29 -10.51
N GLN A 13 17.11 -16.06 -11.13
CA GLN A 13 16.95 -16.38 -12.55
C GLN A 13 17.55 -15.21 -13.33
N LYS A 14 18.60 -15.48 -14.10
CA LYS A 14 19.20 -14.51 -15.02
C LYS A 14 18.14 -13.89 -15.93
N GLY A 15 17.87 -12.59 -15.79
CA GLY A 15 17.31 -11.80 -16.89
C GLY A 15 16.16 -10.82 -16.61
N THR A 16 15.35 -10.94 -15.56
CA THR A 16 14.28 -9.95 -15.33
C THR A 16 14.19 -9.58 -13.87
N ARG A 17 14.45 -8.30 -13.58
CA ARG A 17 14.28 -7.73 -12.25
C ARG A 17 12.80 -7.84 -11.86
N ILE A 18 12.50 -8.54 -10.76
CA ILE A 18 11.16 -8.61 -10.18
C ILE A 18 10.86 -7.26 -9.52
N ASN A 19 9.80 -6.59 -9.98
CA ASN A 19 9.34 -5.37 -9.32
C ASN A 19 8.46 -5.73 -8.12
N VAL A 20 8.41 -4.80 -7.17
CA VAL A 20 7.53 -4.90 -6.00
C VAL A 20 6.63 -3.68 -5.98
N TRP A 21 5.34 -3.93 -5.84
CA TRP A 21 4.28 -2.95 -5.86
C TRP A 21 3.47 -3.01 -4.57
N PHE A 22 2.96 -1.87 -4.14
CA PHE A 22 2.08 -1.72 -2.98
C PHE A 22 0.81 -0.99 -3.40
N CYS A 23 -0.31 -1.40 -2.84
CA CYS A 23 -1.60 -0.71 -2.93
C CYS A 23 -2.47 -1.07 -1.75
N SER A 24 -3.48 -0.28 -1.48
CA SER A 24 -4.55 -0.53 -0.54
C SER A 24 -5.84 0.13 -1.01
N ASP A 25 -6.97 -0.25 -0.43
CA ASP A 25 -8.25 0.43 -0.58
C ASP A 25 -8.71 0.53 -2.05
N LEU A 26 -8.53 -0.56 -2.80
CA LEU A 26 -8.98 -0.62 -4.19
C LEU A 26 -10.50 -0.57 -4.31
N HIS A 27 -11.21 -1.13 -3.32
CA HIS A 27 -12.67 -1.11 -3.23
C HIS A 27 -13.36 -1.52 -4.54
N LEU A 28 -12.82 -2.53 -5.23
CA LEU A 28 -13.46 -3.10 -6.42
C LEU A 28 -14.90 -3.52 -6.07
N SER A 29 -15.81 -3.35 -7.01
CA SER A 29 -17.24 -3.66 -6.86
C SER A 29 -17.97 -2.87 -5.76
N HIS A 30 -17.49 -1.67 -5.40
CA HIS A 30 -18.06 -0.82 -4.38
C HIS A 30 -18.60 0.49 -4.94
N PRO A 31 -19.93 0.64 -5.18
CA PRO A 31 -20.47 1.84 -5.82
C PRO A 31 -20.27 3.12 -5.00
N SER A 32 -20.27 3.02 -3.65
CA SER A 32 -20.15 4.22 -2.81
C SER A 32 -18.77 4.88 -2.89
N ILE A 33 -17.72 4.13 -3.26
CA ILE A 33 -16.37 4.70 -3.41
C ILE A 33 -16.36 5.80 -4.48
N LEU A 34 -17.20 5.69 -5.52
CA LEU A 34 -17.31 6.65 -6.61
C LEU A 34 -18.02 7.95 -6.21
N TYR A 35 -18.74 7.95 -5.08
CA TYR A 35 -19.28 9.16 -4.48
C TYR A 35 -18.29 9.81 -3.53
N PHE A 36 -17.56 9.01 -2.74
CA PHE A 36 -16.61 9.51 -1.74
C PHE A 36 -15.31 10.04 -2.38
N HIS A 37 -14.89 9.47 -3.52
CA HIS A 37 -13.68 9.82 -4.25
C HIS A 37 -14.03 10.20 -5.69
N PRO A 38 -14.49 11.47 -5.94
CA PRO A 38 -14.86 11.96 -7.26
C PRO A 38 -13.71 11.84 -8.27
N GLU A 39 -12.46 12.07 -7.84
CA GLU A 39 -11.25 11.96 -8.66
C GLU A 39 -11.08 10.56 -9.25
N ARG A 40 -11.41 9.51 -8.49
CA ARG A 40 -11.41 8.12 -8.96
C ARG A 40 -12.48 7.89 -10.01
N ARG A 41 -13.69 8.43 -9.79
CA ARG A 41 -14.80 8.38 -10.74
C ARG A 41 -14.43 9.05 -12.06
N GLU A 42 -13.86 10.25 -11.99
CA GLU A 42 -13.42 11.02 -13.14
C GLU A 42 -12.30 10.33 -13.92
N ALA A 43 -11.30 9.78 -13.22
CA ALA A 43 -10.22 9.01 -13.83
C ALA A 43 -10.73 7.77 -14.58
N ALA A 44 -11.80 7.14 -14.10
CA ALA A 44 -12.49 6.03 -14.77
C ALA A 44 -13.41 6.52 -15.92
N GLY A 45 -13.51 7.83 -16.15
CA GLY A 45 -14.36 8.43 -17.20
C GLY A 45 -15.85 8.29 -16.91
N ILE A 46 -16.25 8.30 -15.62
CA ILE A 46 -17.64 8.13 -15.16
C ILE A 46 -18.15 9.50 -14.71
N THR A 47 -19.29 9.95 -15.26
CA THR A 47 -19.94 11.17 -14.78
C THR A 47 -20.80 10.89 -13.55
N LEU A 48 -21.18 11.95 -12.81
CA LEU A 48 -22.06 11.81 -11.68
C LEU A 48 -23.46 11.36 -12.12
N GLU A 49 -23.92 11.83 -13.29
CA GLU A 49 -25.18 11.47 -13.88
C GLU A 49 -25.24 9.97 -14.26
N GLU A 50 -24.17 9.43 -14.87
CA GLU A 50 -24.05 8.01 -15.15
C GLU A 50 -24.10 7.17 -13.86
N LEU A 51 -23.38 7.59 -12.80
CA LEU A 51 -23.38 6.91 -11.51
C LEU A 51 -24.76 6.93 -10.83
N GLN A 52 -25.50 8.05 -10.96
CA GLN A 52 -26.84 8.18 -10.41
C GLN A 52 -27.89 7.39 -11.20
N ALA A 53 -27.74 7.32 -12.52
CA ALA A 53 -28.65 6.60 -13.41
C ALA A 53 -28.51 5.08 -13.26
N ASP A 54 -27.29 4.55 -13.21
CA ASP A 54 -27.01 3.12 -13.04
C ASP A 54 -25.69 2.87 -12.27
N LYS A 55 -25.82 2.67 -10.97
CA LYS A 55 -24.68 2.38 -10.09
C LYS A 55 -23.95 1.09 -10.48
N HIS A 56 -24.65 0.10 -10.99
CA HIS A 56 -24.04 -1.18 -11.37
C HIS A 56 -23.18 -1.01 -12.61
N ALA A 57 -23.68 -0.35 -13.64
CA ALA A 57 -22.90 -0.05 -14.83
C ALA A 57 -21.68 0.84 -14.53
N ALA A 58 -21.84 1.84 -13.66
CA ALA A 58 -20.76 2.70 -13.23
C ALA A 58 -19.65 1.91 -12.49
N VAL A 59 -20.02 0.99 -11.60
CA VAL A 59 -19.05 0.12 -10.88
C VAL A 59 -18.36 -0.83 -11.84
N GLU A 60 -19.07 -1.42 -12.81
CA GLU A 60 -18.42 -2.25 -13.84
C GLU A 60 -17.37 -1.45 -14.61
N LYS A 61 -17.68 -0.23 -15.03
CA LYS A 61 -16.77 0.66 -15.75
C LYS A 61 -15.54 1.01 -14.90
N HIS A 62 -15.73 1.27 -13.59
CA HIS A 62 -14.64 1.50 -12.64
C HIS A 62 -13.77 0.26 -12.46
N ASP A 63 -14.36 -0.90 -12.24
CA ASP A 63 -13.62 -2.15 -12.06
C ASP A 63 -12.77 -2.48 -13.30
N GLU A 64 -13.33 -2.30 -14.50
CA GLU A 64 -12.60 -2.52 -15.76
C GLU A 64 -11.42 -1.54 -15.90
N TRP A 65 -11.64 -0.24 -15.62
CA TRP A 65 -10.58 0.75 -15.61
C TRP A 65 -9.44 0.38 -14.66
N LEU A 66 -9.78 -0.06 -13.45
CA LEU A 66 -8.80 -0.42 -12.43
C LEU A 66 -8.04 -1.71 -12.78
N ILE A 67 -8.72 -2.72 -13.34
CA ILE A 67 -8.11 -3.96 -13.84
C ILE A 67 -7.15 -3.65 -14.99
N ASP A 68 -7.53 -2.76 -15.90
CA ASP A 68 -6.70 -2.34 -17.02
C ASP A 68 -5.45 -1.59 -16.52
N LEU A 69 -5.60 -0.66 -15.59
CA LEU A 69 -4.49 0.07 -14.96
C LEU A 69 -3.53 -0.91 -14.25
N TRP A 70 -4.08 -1.87 -13.48
CA TRP A 70 -3.30 -2.91 -12.84
C TRP A 70 -2.47 -3.70 -13.86
N ASN A 71 -3.10 -4.19 -14.92
CA ASN A 71 -2.46 -5.05 -15.90
C ASN A 71 -1.49 -4.32 -16.84
N LYS A 72 -1.61 -3.01 -16.97
CA LYS A 72 -0.62 -2.16 -17.66
C LYS A 72 0.62 -1.94 -16.81
N THR A 73 0.46 -1.77 -15.51
CA THR A 73 1.54 -1.46 -14.56
C THR A 73 2.28 -2.70 -14.10
N ILE A 74 1.54 -3.73 -13.69
CA ILE A 74 2.05 -4.92 -13.01
C ILE A 74 2.26 -6.05 -14.00
N LYS A 75 3.46 -6.66 -13.96
CA LYS A 75 3.83 -7.80 -14.81
C LYS A 75 3.53 -9.13 -14.10
N ARG A 76 3.54 -10.23 -14.87
CA ARG A 76 3.19 -11.57 -14.38
C ARG A 76 4.00 -12.02 -13.16
N ASP A 77 5.28 -11.72 -13.13
CA ASP A 77 6.18 -12.19 -12.09
C ASP A 77 6.43 -11.17 -10.96
N ASP A 78 5.89 -9.94 -11.09
CA ASP A 78 6.02 -8.90 -10.08
C ASP A 78 5.32 -9.31 -8.77
N PHE A 79 5.83 -8.84 -7.64
CA PHE A 79 5.18 -8.99 -6.34
C PHE A 79 4.25 -7.81 -6.07
N VAL A 80 3.07 -8.08 -5.57
CA VAL A 80 2.07 -7.06 -5.25
C VAL A 80 1.56 -7.28 -3.83
N TYR A 81 1.87 -6.35 -2.94
CA TYR A 81 1.33 -6.30 -1.60
C TYR A 81 0.07 -5.44 -1.60
N ILE A 82 -1.07 -6.09 -1.33
CA ILE A 82 -2.38 -5.45 -1.19
C ILE A 82 -2.63 -5.29 0.30
N LEU A 83 -2.67 -4.06 0.79
CA LEU A 83 -2.81 -3.77 2.21
C LEU A 83 -4.30 -3.59 2.60
N GLY A 84 -5.14 -4.46 2.06
CA GLY A 84 -6.54 -4.59 2.44
C GLY A 84 -7.52 -3.79 1.60
N ASP A 85 -8.80 -4.04 1.90
CA ASP A 85 -9.97 -3.46 1.24
C ASP A 85 -9.92 -3.59 -0.29
N PHE A 86 -9.62 -4.84 -0.70
CA PHE A 86 -9.43 -5.19 -2.09
C PHE A 86 -10.72 -5.13 -2.91
N CYS A 87 -11.76 -5.87 -2.46
CA CYS A 87 -13.01 -5.99 -3.21
C CYS A 87 -14.22 -6.18 -2.27
N LEU A 88 -15.28 -5.41 -2.51
CA LEU A 88 -16.53 -5.47 -1.75
C LEU A 88 -17.65 -6.24 -2.50
N GLY A 89 -17.31 -6.90 -3.60
CA GLY A 89 -18.21 -7.81 -4.28
C GLY A 89 -18.48 -9.10 -3.50
N ASN A 90 -19.31 -9.98 -4.06
CA ASN A 90 -19.40 -11.36 -3.55
C ASN A 90 -18.17 -12.18 -3.94
N LYS A 91 -18.03 -13.37 -3.35
CA LYS A 91 -16.89 -14.27 -3.59
C LYS A 91 -16.69 -14.60 -5.08
N GLU A 92 -17.76 -14.90 -5.80
CA GLU A 92 -17.70 -15.25 -7.23
C GLU A 92 -17.15 -14.09 -8.07
N ARG A 93 -17.62 -12.87 -7.82
CA ARG A 93 -17.13 -11.69 -8.52
C ARG A 93 -15.68 -11.41 -8.17
N THR A 94 -15.31 -11.48 -6.89
CA THR A 94 -13.93 -11.31 -6.44
C THR A 94 -13.00 -12.32 -7.10
N GLU A 95 -13.42 -13.57 -7.20
CA GLU A 95 -12.65 -14.62 -7.88
C GLU A 95 -12.43 -14.31 -9.37
N LYS A 96 -13.49 -13.90 -10.10
CA LYS A 96 -13.39 -13.48 -11.50
C LYS A 96 -12.40 -12.33 -11.71
N ILE A 97 -12.38 -11.37 -10.79
CA ILE A 97 -11.41 -10.28 -10.81
C ILE A 97 -9.99 -10.81 -10.56
N LEU A 98 -9.77 -11.61 -9.51
CA LEU A 98 -8.47 -12.16 -9.15
C LEU A 98 -7.83 -12.98 -10.29
N GLN A 99 -8.65 -13.72 -11.05
CA GLN A 99 -8.20 -14.51 -12.21
C GLN A 99 -7.65 -13.64 -13.34
N ARG A 100 -8.08 -12.40 -13.45
CA ARG A 100 -7.68 -11.45 -14.49
C ARG A 100 -6.42 -10.65 -14.12
N LEU A 101 -6.11 -10.52 -12.84
CA LEU A 101 -5.02 -9.68 -12.34
C LEU A 101 -3.67 -10.39 -12.39
N LYS A 102 -2.70 -9.77 -13.07
CA LYS A 102 -1.32 -10.22 -13.14
C LYS A 102 -0.62 -10.09 -11.78
N GLY A 103 0.57 -10.66 -11.66
CA GLY A 103 1.44 -10.55 -10.49
C GLY A 103 1.17 -11.59 -9.40
N ARG A 104 2.17 -11.76 -8.54
CA ARG A 104 2.13 -12.64 -7.37
C ARG A 104 1.62 -11.81 -6.18
N LYS A 105 0.38 -12.03 -5.81
CA LYS A 105 -0.36 -11.21 -4.86
C LYS A 105 -0.14 -11.69 -3.42
N PHE A 106 0.04 -10.74 -2.50
CA PHE A 106 0.07 -10.94 -1.05
C PHE A 106 -1.04 -10.07 -0.46
N LEU A 107 -1.93 -10.64 0.36
CA LEU A 107 -3.03 -9.91 0.97
C LEU A 107 -2.78 -9.70 2.47
N ILE A 108 -2.67 -8.46 2.87
CA ILE A 108 -2.79 -8.02 4.24
C ILE A 108 -4.26 -7.64 4.41
N ARG A 109 -5.01 -8.36 5.27
CA ARG A 109 -6.47 -8.19 5.34
C ARG A 109 -6.86 -6.82 5.88
N GLY A 110 -7.82 -6.18 5.20
CA GLY A 110 -8.56 -5.02 5.66
C GLY A 110 -9.91 -5.43 6.30
N ASN A 111 -10.66 -4.43 6.73
CA ASN A 111 -11.97 -4.66 7.36
C ASN A 111 -13.07 -5.06 6.37
N HIS A 112 -12.86 -4.87 5.07
CA HIS A 112 -13.82 -5.20 4.01
C HIS A 112 -13.47 -6.45 3.18
N ASP A 113 -12.43 -7.21 3.54
CA ASP A 113 -11.94 -8.34 2.74
C ASP A 113 -12.68 -9.67 2.95
N LYS A 114 -13.92 -9.64 3.43
CA LYS A 114 -14.75 -10.85 3.59
C LYS A 114 -14.94 -11.61 2.28
N SER A 115 -14.99 -10.93 1.16
CA SER A 115 -15.15 -11.51 -0.18
C SER A 115 -13.94 -12.36 -0.62
N CYS A 116 -12.78 -12.16 0.02
CA CYS A 116 -11.55 -12.91 -0.23
C CYS A 116 -11.48 -14.23 0.55
N GLN A 117 -12.39 -14.48 1.50
CA GLN A 117 -12.42 -15.72 2.29
C GLN A 117 -12.69 -16.92 1.40
N GLY A 118 -11.82 -17.96 1.52
CA GLY A 118 -11.85 -19.16 0.68
C GLY A 118 -11.33 -18.92 -0.74
N LEU A 119 -10.58 -17.85 -0.97
CA LEU A 119 -9.84 -17.53 -2.20
C LEU A 119 -8.32 -17.40 -1.95
N GLU A 120 -7.83 -17.94 -0.82
CA GLU A 120 -6.43 -17.82 -0.39
C GLU A 120 -5.45 -18.41 -1.42
N ASN A 121 -5.91 -19.34 -2.26
CA ASN A 121 -5.13 -19.94 -3.35
C ASN A 121 -4.73 -18.95 -4.46
N TYR A 122 -5.37 -17.78 -4.54
CA TYR A 122 -5.01 -16.70 -5.47
C TYR A 122 -3.89 -15.81 -4.95
N PHE A 123 -3.49 -15.99 -3.69
CA PHE A 123 -2.47 -15.21 -3.02
C PHE A 123 -1.28 -16.10 -2.61
N GLN A 124 -0.08 -15.54 -2.64
CA GLN A 124 1.12 -16.19 -2.11
C GLN A 124 1.10 -16.25 -0.58
N TRP A 125 0.38 -15.32 0.03
CA TRP A 125 0.22 -15.22 1.46
C TRP A 125 -1.00 -14.34 1.80
N VAL A 126 -1.67 -14.68 2.92
CA VAL A 126 -2.79 -13.90 3.48
C VAL A 126 -2.61 -13.82 4.99
N GLY A 127 -2.79 -12.65 5.57
CA GLY A 127 -2.72 -12.45 7.03
C GLY A 127 -3.02 -10.98 7.38
N ASP A 128 -2.79 -10.59 8.63
CA ASP A 128 -3.16 -9.26 9.13
C ASP A 128 -1.97 -8.30 9.22
N ILE A 129 -0.78 -8.84 9.47
CA ILE A 129 0.49 -8.09 9.56
C ILE A 129 1.56 -8.87 8.82
N LYS A 130 2.36 -8.18 8.02
CA LYS A 130 3.45 -8.81 7.28
C LYS A 130 4.70 -7.93 7.27
N GLU A 131 5.84 -8.52 7.67
CA GLU A 131 7.16 -7.91 7.47
C GLU A 131 7.75 -8.37 6.14
N ALA A 132 8.42 -7.45 5.43
CA ALA A 132 9.25 -7.75 4.27
C ALA A 132 10.58 -6.98 4.37
N LYS A 133 11.64 -7.57 3.80
CA LYS A 133 13.00 -7.00 3.79
C LYS A 133 13.57 -7.00 2.39
N PHE A 134 14.19 -5.89 2.04
CA PHE A 134 14.82 -5.66 0.75
C PHE A 134 16.24 -5.16 0.96
N ASN A 135 17.15 -5.41 0.01
CA ASN A 135 18.54 -4.99 0.12
C ASN A 135 19.12 -4.55 -1.23
N HIS A 136 20.30 -3.95 -1.19
CA HIS A 136 21.02 -3.46 -2.37
C HIS A 136 21.28 -4.54 -3.43
N ASN A 137 21.54 -5.79 -3.05
CA ASN A 137 21.80 -6.84 -4.03
C ASN A 137 20.58 -7.14 -4.90
N GLN A 138 19.39 -7.05 -4.30
CA GLN A 138 18.09 -7.21 -4.99
C GLN A 138 17.71 -5.93 -5.74
N TYR A 139 17.89 -4.76 -5.12
CA TYR A 139 17.42 -3.47 -5.63
C TYR A 139 18.51 -2.39 -5.49
N LYS A 140 19.12 -2.00 -6.59
CA LYS A 140 20.29 -1.09 -6.63
C LYS A 140 20.03 0.34 -6.15
N PHE A 141 18.78 0.75 -6.06
CA PHE A 141 18.40 2.04 -5.46
C PHE A 141 18.49 2.05 -3.93
N ILE A 142 18.45 0.86 -3.26
CA ILE A 142 18.68 0.76 -1.82
C ILE A 142 20.18 0.96 -1.57
N LYS A 143 20.51 1.77 -0.57
CA LYS A 143 21.91 2.07 -0.19
C LYS A 143 22.69 0.78 0.09
N GLU A 144 23.91 0.71 -0.35
CA GLU A 144 24.78 -0.44 -0.09
C GLU A 144 25.00 -0.64 1.42
N GLY A 145 24.90 -1.89 1.86
CA GLY A 145 24.94 -2.27 3.29
C GLY A 145 23.63 -2.06 4.04
N GLU A 146 22.63 -1.39 3.44
CA GLU A 146 21.31 -1.19 4.07
C GLU A 146 20.40 -2.40 3.83
N THR A 147 19.63 -2.74 4.88
CA THR A 147 18.44 -3.58 4.78
C THR A 147 17.21 -2.71 4.98
N PHE A 148 16.45 -2.50 3.91
CA PHE A 148 15.19 -1.76 3.96
C PHE A 148 14.09 -2.71 4.41
N ALA A 149 13.61 -2.52 5.64
CA ALA A 149 12.55 -3.33 6.25
C ALA A 149 11.25 -2.54 6.29
N VAL A 150 10.16 -3.20 5.92
CA VAL A 150 8.80 -2.65 5.99
C VAL A 150 7.89 -3.58 6.77
N GLU A 151 7.07 -3.04 7.65
CA GLU A 151 5.96 -3.73 8.29
C GLU A 151 4.65 -3.20 7.71
N MET A 152 3.82 -4.09 7.23
CA MET A 152 2.57 -3.82 6.54
C MET A 152 1.39 -4.26 7.39
N CYS A 153 0.47 -3.33 7.64
CA CYS A 153 -0.84 -3.57 8.24
C CYS A 153 -1.85 -2.67 7.53
N HIS A 154 -3.10 -3.12 7.40
CA HIS A 154 -4.14 -2.27 6.81
C HIS A 154 -4.35 -0.97 7.60
N PHE A 155 -4.33 -1.07 8.93
CA PHE A 155 -4.55 0.09 9.81
C PHE A 155 -3.24 0.84 10.11
N PRO A 156 -3.28 2.19 10.22
CA PRO A 156 -2.13 2.97 10.68
C PRO A 156 -1.83 2.68 12.15
N MET A 157 -0.60 2.25 12.44
CA MET A 157 -0.15 1.96 13.79
C MET A 157 0.65 3.12 14.39
N LEU A 158 0.52 3.35 15.69
CA LEU A 158 1.35 4.29 16.44
C LEU A 158 2.74 3.71 16.76
N SER A 159 2.85 2.39 16.82
CA SER A 159 4.10 1.68 17.04
C SER A 159 4.04 0.33 16.34
N TRP A 160 5.16 -0.13 15.80
CA TRP A 160 5.30 -1.38 15.07
C TRP A 160 6.63 -2.05 15.37
N ASN A 161 6.80 -3.31 14.90
CA ASN A 161 7.99 -4.09 15.18
C ASN A 161 9.24 -3.38 14.64
N ARG A 162 10.28 -3.29 15.50
CA ARG A 162 11.57 -2.68 15.17
C ARG A 162 11.50 -1.22 14.68
N ARG A 163 10.44 -0.47 15.02
CA ARG A 163 10.32 0.95 14.71
C ARG A 163 11.58 1.75 15.15
N PRO A 164 12.15 1.59 16.36
CA PRO A 164 13.37 2.29 16.77
C PRO A 164 14.62 1.90 15.95
N HIS A 165 14.56 0.81 15.19
CA HIS A 165 15.64 0.31 14.35
C HIS A 165 15.43 0.66 12.86
N GLY A 166 14.53 1.59 12.55
CA GLY A 166 14.31 2.11 11.20
C GLY A 166 13.43 1.24 10.31
N THR A 167 12.68 0.26 10.85
CA THR A 167 11.63 -0.42 10.10
C THR A 167 10.53 0.59 9.76
N CYS A 168 10.10 0.60 8.51
CA CYS A 168 9.04 1.48 8.01
C CYS A 168 7.68 0.83 8.16
N HIS A 169 6.62 1.62 8.36
CA HIS A 169 5.25 1.14 8.39
C HIS A 169 4.49 1.59 7.15
N LEU A 170 3.88 0.62 6.44
CA LEU A 170 2.96 0.87 5.33
C LEU A 170 1.56 0.51 5.76
N HIS A 171 0.60 1.37 5.47
CA HIS A 171 -0.81 1.17 5.80
C HIS A 171 -1.73 1.65 4.67
N GLY A 172 -3.02 1.37 4.81
CA GLY A 172 -4.12 1.91 4.04
C GLY A 172 -5.20 2.46 4.96
N HIS A 173 -6.45 2.10 4.71
CA HIS A 173 -7.65 2.39 5.49
C HIS A 173 -8.08 3.86 5.53
N CYS A 174 -7.14 4.79 5.50
CA CYS A 174 -7.41 6.22 5.72
C CYS A 174 -7.70 6.98 4.44
N HIS A 175 -7.53 6.37 3.26
CA HIS A 175 -7.77 7.01 1.96
C HIS A 175 -7.10 8.39 1.83
N GLY A 176 -5.87 8.53 2.33
CA GLY A 176 -5.13 9.77 2.34
C GLY A 176 -5.56 10.81 3.39
N SER A 177 -6.62 10.57 4.17
CA SER A 177 -7.15 11.56 5.14
C SER A 177 -6.16 11.91 6.26
N ILE A 178 -5.16 11.07 6.52
CA ILE A 178 -4.10 11.33 7.50
C ILE A 178 -2.74 11.66 6.85
N ASP A 179 -2.67 11.85 5.54
CA ASP A 179 -1.40 12.16 4.86
C ASP A 179 -0.77 13.43 5.40
N ALA A 180 -1.55 14.50 5.59
CA ALA A 180 -1.07 15.74 6.20
C ALA A 180 -0.51 15.51 7.61
N PHE A 181 -1.09 14.63 8.41
CA PHE A 181 -0.56 14.24 9.72
C PHE A 181 0.74 13.44 9.58
N ASN A 182 0.81 12.48 8.66
CA ASN A 182 2.03 11.70 8.40
C ASN A 182 3.18 12.63 7.95
N GLU A 183 2.91 13.65 7.13
CA GLU A 183 3.91 14.64 6.71
C GLU A 183 4.44 15.51 7.86
N THR A 184 3.68 15.71 8.93
CA THR A 184 4.11 16.53 10.09
C THR A 184 4.86 15.71 11.15
N THR A 185 4.95 14.39 10.98
CA THR A 185 5.66 13.50 11.91
C THR A 185 6.99 13.06 11.32
N ASP A 186 7.92 12.68 12.19
CA ASP A 186 9.21 12.07 11.81
C ASP A 186 9.11 10.54 11.77
N GLU A 187 7.90 10.01 11.75
CA GLU A 187 7.63 8.59 11.72
C GLU A 187 7.82 8.05 10.30
N LEU A 188 8.56 6.95 10.19
CA LEU A 188 8.73 6.23 8.92
C LEU A 188 7.45 5.47 8.57
N ARG A 189 6.36 6.20 8.36
CA ARG A 189 5.03 5.67 8.10
C ARG A 189 4.41 6.39 6.90
N VAL A 190 3.77 5.62 6.00
CA VAL A 190 3.12 6.17 4.82
C VAL A 190 1.84 5.39 4.49
N ASP A 191 0.83 6.12 4.02
CA ASP A 191 -0.38 5.56 3.42
C ASP A 191 -0.08 5.11 1.97
N VAL A 192 -0.38 3.84 1.66
CA VAL A 192 -0.29 3.27 0.32
C VAL A 192 -1.67 3.06 -0.30
N GLY A 193 -2.70 3.63 0.32
CA GLY A 193 -4.07 3.64 -0.19
C GLY A 193 -4.14 4.31 -1.57
N PHE A 194 -4.97 3.77 -2.43
CA PHE A 194 -5.07 4.17 -3.84
C PHE A 194 -5.45 5.65 -4.02
N ASP A 195 -6.20 6.21 -3.07
CA ASP A 195 -6.62 7.62 -3.03
C ASP A 195 -5.61 8.53 -2.31
N GLY A 196 -4.56 7.96 -1.68
CA GLY A 196 -3.55 8.71 -0.93
C GLY A 196 -2.63 9.53 -1.84
N THR A 197 -1.98 10.54 -1.24
CA THR A 197 -1.11 11.49 -1.95
C THR A 197 0.06 10.80 -2.67
N LEU A 198 0.64 9.75 -2.07
CA LEU A 198 1.77 9.03 -2.67
C LEU A 198 1.32 8.18 -3.87
N ALA A 199 0.16 7.54 -3.78
CA ALA A 199 -0.39 6.72 -4.85
C ALA A 199 -0.95 7.55 -6.00
N ASN A 200 -1.71 8.59 -5.67
CA ASN A 200 -2.37 9.47 -6.64
C ASN A 200 -3.07 8.66 -7.75
N LEU A 201 -3.94 7.75 -7.36
CA LEU A 201 -4.68 6.83 -8.23
C LEU A 201 -3.77 5.89 -9.06
N ASN A 202 -2.66 5.43 -8.46
CA ASN A 202 -1.75 4.48 -9.10
C ASN A 202 -1.19 3.46 -8.09
N PHE A 203 -0.44 2.49 -8.58
CA PHE A 203 0.29 1.51 -7.77
C PHE A 203 1.66 2.06 -7.41
N ILE A 204 2.07 1.89 -6.15
CA ILE A 204 3.32 2.44 -5.62
C ILE A 204 4.42 1.40 -5.73
N SER A 205 5.53 1.75 -6.37
CA SER A 205 6.70 0.87 -6.46
C SER A 205 7.51 0.88 -5.16
N LEU A 206 8.29 -0.19 -4.93
CA LEU A 206 9.24 -0.26 -3.82
C LEU A 206 10.23 0.93 -3.84
N GLU A 207 10.63 1.40 -5.02
CA GLU A 207 11.52 2.55 -5.16
C GLU A 207 10.88 3.84 -4.69
N GLN A 208 9.60 4.07 -5.00
CA GLN A 208 8.86 5.24 -4.50
C GLN A 208 8.71 5.19 -2.97
N VAL A 209 8.40 4.02 -2.40
CA VAL A 209 8.35 3.86 -0.94
C VAL A 209 9.70 4.14 -0.31
N TYR A 210 10.79 3.55 -0.85
CA TYR A 210 12.14 3.78 -0.35
C TYR A 210 12.53 5.25 -0.39
N ASN A 211 12.31 5.93 -1.52
CA ASN A 211 12.62 7.34 -1.69
C ASN A 211 11.84 8.23 -0.71
N LYS A 212 10.54 7.93 -0.49
CA LYS A 212 9.74 8.64 0.51
C LYS A 212 10.29 8.46 1.93
N MET A 213 10.75 7.27 2.28
CA MET A 213 11.35 7.02 3.60
C MET A 213 12.71 7.69 3.76
N VAL A 214 13.51 7.77 2.69
CA VAL A 214 14.76 8.54 2.68
C VAL A 214 14.48 10.04 2.86
N GLU A 215 13.46 10.57 2.19
CA GLU A 215 13.01 11.96 2.37
C GLU A 215 12.66 12.26 3.84
N ILE A 216 11.87 11.39 4.50
CA ILE A 216 11.50 11.55 5.90
C ILE A 216 12.74 11.51 6.82
N ARG A 217 13.64 10.54 6.61
CA ARG A 217 14.90 10.44 7.38
C ARG A 217 15.76 11.70 7.25
N ASN A 218 15.97 12.18 6.01
CA ASN A 218 16.77 13.38 5.75
C ASN A 218 16.15 14.63 6.40
N ARG A 219 14.84 14.74 6.42
CA ARG A 219 14.13 15.83 7.10
C ARG A 219 14.40 15.80 8.61
N THR A 220 14.38 14.61 9.21
CA THR A 220 14.66 14.45 10.64
C THR A 220 16.12 14.73 10.99
N GLU A 221 17.06 14.27 10.17
CA GLU A 221 18.50 14.48 10.37
C GLU A 221 18.92 15.96 10.20
N SER A 222 18.19 16.72 9.37
CA SER A 222 18.49 18.14 9.13
C SER A 222 17.96 19.08 10.24
N GLN A 223 17.15 18.59 11.17
CA GLN A 223 16.70 19.37 12.31
C GLN A 223 17.85 19.51 13.32
N THR A 224 18.20 20.75 13.65
CA THR A 224 19.18 21.01 14.71
C THR A 224 18.66 20.50 16.05
N PHE A 225 19.58 20.19 16.98
CA PHE A 225 19.22 19.80 18.35
C PHE A 225 18.30 20.83 19.01
N GLU A 226 18.51 22.12 18.73
CA GLU A 226 17.71 23.22 19.24
C GLU A 226 16.27 23.17 18.71
N GLU A 227 16.08 22.98 17.40
CA GLU A 227 14.76 22.83 16.78
C GLU A 227 14.02 21.60 17.31
N HIS A 228 14.74 20.50 17.50
CA HIS A 228 14.17 19.29 18.08
C HIS A 228 13.73 19.51 19.53
N THR A 229 14.56 20.19 20.34
CA THR A 229 14.27 20.52 21.74
C THR A 229 13.08 21.47 21.83
N GLU A 230 13.02 22.51 20.99
CA GLU A 230 11.91 23.46 20.95
C GLU A 230 10.59 22.76 20.58
N LYS A 231 10.61 21.89 19.56
CA LYS A 231 9.46 21.09 19.12
C LYS A 231 8.99 20.16 20.23
N LEU A 232 9.91 19.52 20.96
CA LEU A 232 9.61 18.64 22.09
C LEU A 232 8.99 19.43 23.26
N MET A 233 9.56 20.57 23.62
CA MET A 233 9.06 21.45 24.69
C MET A 233 7.64 21.94 24.37
N LYS A 234 7.40 22.35 23.12
CA LYS A 234 6.06 22.74 22.65
C LYS A 234 5.05 21.60 22.72
N LYS A 235 5.47 20.38 22.36
CA LYS A 235 4.64 19.18 22.40
C LYS A 235 4.30 18.76 23.83
N LEU A 236 5.19 19.02 24.80
CA LEU A 236 5.01 18.78 26.22
C LEU A 236 4.30 19.93 26.99
N GLY A 237 3.88 20.98 26.25
CA GLY A 237 3.14 22.11 26.84
C GLY A 237 4.01 23.12 27.57
N PHE A 238 5.34 23.05 27.44
CA PHE A 238 6.24 24.08 27.97
C PHE A 238 6.29 25.27 26.99
N ARG A 239 6.13 26.46 27.49
CA ARG A 239 6.39 27.68 26.70
C ARG A 239 7.90 27.96 26.69
N ALA A 240 8.44 28.18 25.48
CA ALA A 240 9.78 28.72 25.33
C ALA A 240 9.87 30.12 25.88
#